data_e5cbd8ce86bb2920664fd6658b0adc5b
#
_entry.id   e5cbd8ce86bb2920664fd6658b0adc5b
#
_cell.length_a   1.000
_cell.length_b   1.000
_cell.length_c   1.000
_cell.angle_alpha   90.00
_cell.angle_beta   90.00
_cell.angle_gamma   90.00
#
_symmetry.space_group_name_H-M   'P 1'
#
loop_
_entity.id
_entity.type
_entity.pdbx_description
1 polymer ?
#
loop_
_entity_poly.entity_id
_entity_poly.type
_entity_poly.pdbx_seq_one_letter_code
_entity_poly.pdbx_strand_id
1 'polypeptide(L)'
;MNIHNEIAADPQTALDHFEKLLSLETDCWDVHAALASGAPGFVLLDVRSPQAFEGGHVPGSLHLPHGRINERNLAAYRPDTLFVVYCSGPHCNGADRAAARLARLGRKVKKMIGGAEGWKVEGFALEKGAEVPRDSVASVSGLVSPIQGHP
;
A
#
# COMPACT_ATOMS: atom_id res chain seq x y z
N MET A 1 -16.40 10.78 28.07
CA MET A 1 -16.04 11.95 27.24
C MET A 1 -17.23 12.31 26.39
N ASN A 2 -17.61 13.57 26.36
CA ASN A 2 -18.75 14.01 25.55
C ASN A 2 -18.21 14.67 24.27
N ILE A 3 -18.48 14.03 23.15
CA ILE A 3 -18.04 14.49 21.81
C ILE A 3 -18.45 15.95 21.51
N HIS A 4 -19.52 16.44 22.12
CA HIS A 4 -19.99 17.82 21.92
C HIS A 4 -19.13 18.86 22.64
N ASN A 5 -18.26 18.44 23.54
CA ASN A 5 -17.34 19.36 24.23
C ASN A 5 -16.04 19.56 23.43
N GLU A 6 -15.82 18.74 22.40
CA GLU A 6 -14.68 18.89 21.50
C GLU A 6 -15.04 19.90 20.41
N ILE A 7 -14.15 20.86 20.22
CA ILE A 7 -14.34 21.85 19.15
C ILE A 7 -13.84 21.23 17.84
N ALA A 8 -14.76 21.07 16.88
CA ALA A 8 -14.37 20.62 15.55
C ALA A 8 -13.54 21.71 14.85
N ALA A 9 -12.57 21.30 14.02
CA ALA A 9 -11.83 22.22 13.17
C ALA A 9 -12.78 22.91 12.18
N ASP A 10 -12.41 24.13 11.74
CA ASP A 10 -13.17 24.78 10.68
C ASP A 10 -13.09 23.96 9.37
N PRO A 11 -14.04 24.16 8.44
CA PRO A 11 -14.11 23.35 7.23
C PRO A 11 -12.86 23.38 6.36
N GLN A 12 -12.17 24.52 6.25
CA GLN A 12 -10.96 24.61 5.42
C GLN A 12 -9.81 23.81 6.03
N THR A 13 -9.62 23.91 7.33
CA THR A 13 -8.61 23.13 8.05
C THR A 13 -8.88 21.63 7.91
N ALA A 14 -10.13 21.21 8.06
CA ALA A 14 -10.54 19.83 7.89
C ALA A 14 -10.29 19.34 6.45
N LEU A 15 -10.66 20.13 5.46
CA LEU A 15 -10.47 19.80 4.04
C LEU A 15 -8.98 19.60 3.73
N ASP A 16 -8.12 20.53 4.15
CA ASP A 16 -6.68 20.45 3.91
C ASP A 16 -6.09 19.18 4.52
N HIS A 17 -6.50 18.84 5.74
CA HIS A 17 -6.03 17.63 6.42
C HIS A 17 -6.46 16.35 5.69
N PHE A 18 -7.75 16.24 5.36
CA PHE A 18 -8.26 15.00 4.76
C PHE A 18 -7.82 14.83 3.32
N GLU A 19 -7.69 15.90 2.54
CA GLU A 19 -7.11 15.81 1.20
C GLU A 19 -5.65 15.35 1.26
N LYS A 20 -4.89 15.88 2.22
CA LYS A 20 -3.52 15.44 2.44
C LYS A 20 -3.47 13.96 2.83
N LEU A 21 -4.32 13.55 3.76
CA LEU A 21 -4.40 12.15 4.19
C LEU A 21 -4.72 11.23 3.01
N LEU A 22 -5.69 11.57 2.19
CA LEU A 22 -6.05 10.79 1.00
C LEU A 22 -4.94 10.73 -0.06
N SER A 23 -4.04 11.71 -0.07
CA SER A 23 -2.86 11.66 -0.93
C SER A 23 -1.77 10.72 -0.42
N LEU A 24 -1.82 10.36 0.87
CA LEU A 24 -0.81 9.54 1.56
C LEU A 24 -1.28 8.11 1.83
N GLU A 25 -2.59 7.89 1.88
CA GLU A 25 -3.18 6.61 2.27
C GLU A 25 -4.21 6.12 1.26
N THR A 26 -4.38 4.82 1.23
CA THR A 26 -5.48 4.10 0.58
C THR A 26 -5.96 3.02 1.56
N ASP A 27 -6.94 2.23 1.19
CA ASP A 27 -7.47 1.18 2.05
C ASP A 27 -7.55 -0.17 1.32
N CYS A 28 -7.89 -1.22 2.07
CA CYS A 28 -8.00 -2.58 1.53
C CYS A 28 -9.08 -2.68 0.46
N TRP A 29 -10.19 -1.96 0.62
CA TRP A 29 -11.28 -1.99 -0.34
C TRP A 29 -10.86 -1.45 -1.71
N ASP A 30 -10.25 -0.27 -1.73
CA ASP A 30 -9.80 0.36 -2.98
C ASP A 30 -8.68 -0.44 -3.66
N VAL A 31 -7.75 -0.99 -2.87
CA VAL A 31 -6.69 -1.85 -3.41
C VAL A 31 -7.29 -3.11 -4.01
N HIS A 32 -8.22 -3.77 -3.31
CA HIS A 32 -8.88 -4.96 -3.82
C HIS A 32 -9.61 -4.68 -5.14
N ALA A 33 -10.36 -3.59 -5.21
CA ALA A 33 -11.06 -3.19 -6.42
C ALA A 33 -10.10 -2.93 -7.59
N ALA A 34 -8.99 -2.24 -7.32
CA ALA A 34 -7.98 -1.95 -8.33
C ALA A 34 -7.31 -3.22 -8.85
N LEU A 35 -6.96 -4.16 -7.96
CA LEU A 35 -6.39 -5.45 -8.35
C LEU A 35 -7.37 -6.26 -9.20
N ALA A 36 -8.64 -6.27 -8.83
CA ALA A 36 -9.69 -6.97 -9.56
C ALA A 36 -9.90 -6.41 -10.97
N SER A 37 -9.59 -5.14 -11.21
CA SER A 37 -9.68 -4.53 -12.54
C SER A 37 -8.65 -5.05 -13.53
N GLY A 38 -7.61 -5.74 -13.06
CA GLY A 38 -6.51 -6.27 -13.88
C GLY A 38 -5.45 -5.23 -14.25
N ALA A 39 -5.68 -3.96 -13.96
CA ALA A 39 -4.74 -2.87 -14.26
C ALA A 39 -4.73 -1.87 -13.08
N PRO A 40 -4.13 -2.25 -11.94
CA PRO A 40 -4.26 -1.48 -10.70
C PRO A 40 -3.62 -0.09 -10.73
N GLY A 41 -2.64 0.15 -11.60
CA GLY A 41 -1.96 1.44 -11.68
C GLY A 41 -0.90 1.66 -10.60
N PHE A 42 -0.56 0.65 -9.83
CA PHE A 42 0.47 0.71 -8.77
C PHE A 42 1.13 -0.65 -8.58
N VAL A 43 2.26 -0.64 -7.91
CA VAL A 43 2.95 -1.84 -7.43
C VAL A 43 2.67 -1.98 -5.95
N LEU A 44 2.09 -3.11 -5.55
CA LEU A 44 1.77 -3.39 -4.15
C LEU A 44 2.92 -4.13 -3.49
N LEU A 45 3.47 -3.56 -2.42
CA LEU A 45 4.61 -4.12 -1.69
C LEU A 45 4.18 -4.59 -0.30
N ASP A 46 4.41 -5.86 -0.02
CA ASP A 46 4.39 -6.40 1.33
C ASP A 46 5.77 -6.16 1.95
N VAL A 47 5.81 -5.34 3.00
CA VAL A 47 7.07 -4.88 3.60
C VAL A 47 7.42 -5.61 4.90
N ARG A 48 6.71 -6.72 5.16
CA ARG A 48 6.91 -7.58 6.34
C ARG A 48 8.09 -8.54 6.16
N SER A 49 8.32 -9.37 7.18
CA SER A 49 9.31 -10.43 7.13
C SER A 49 8.96 -11.51 6.09
N PRO A 50 9.95 -12.31 5.64
CA PRO A 50 9.67 -13.45 4.76
C PRO A 50 8.64 -14.43 5.33
N GLN A 51 8.71 -14.72 6.62
CA GLN A 51 7.79 -15.64 7.28
C GLN A 51 6.36 -15.12 7.26
N ALA A 52 6.18 -13.82 7.51
CA ALA A 52 4.86 -13.19 7.46
C ALA A 52 4.27 -13.22 6.05
N PHE A 53 5.09 -12.90 5.04
CA PHE A 53 4.68 -12.93 3.64
C PHE A 53 4.26 -14.35 3.23
N GLU A 54 5.09 -15.34 3.48
CA GLU A 54 4.80 -16.74 3.11
C GLU A 54 3.58 -17.31 3.82
N GLY A 55 3.35 -16.86 5.06
CA GLY A 55 2.19 -17.28 5.86
C GLY A 55 0.85 -16.74 5.37
N GLY A 56 0.87 -15.68 4.57
CA GLY A 56 -0.33 -15.11 3.99
C GLY A 56 -0.09 -13.66 3.55
N HIS A 57 -0.25 -13.39 2.27
CA HIS A 57 -0.07 -12.06 1.68
C HIS A 57 -1.19 -11.73 0.71
N VAL A 58 -1.36 -10.45 0.43
CA VAL A 58 -2.35 -9.99 -0.54
C VAL A 58 -1.98 -10.52 -1.93
N PRO A 59 -2.92 -11.17 -2.64
CA PRO A 59 -2.67 -11.64 -4.00
C PRO A 59 -2.17 -10.51 -4.90
N GLY A 60 -1.09 -10.76 -5.62
CA GLY A 60 -0.47 -9.76 -6.50
C GLY A 60 0.55 -8.85 -5.80
N SER A 61 0.71 -8.95 -4.48
CA SER A 61 1.76 -8.21 -3.79
C SER A 61 3.13 -8.82 -4.02
N LEU A 62 4.14 -7.94 -4.04
CA LEU A 62 5.54 -8.32 -4.08
C LEU A 62 6.14 -8.19 -2.69
N HIS A 63 7.03 -9.09 -2.36
CA HIS A 63 7.71 -9.04 -1.08
C HIS A 63 8.96 -8.15 -1.17
N LEU A 64 8.96 -7.07 -0.39
CA LEU A 64 10.14 -6.22 -0.24
C LEU A 64 10.17 -5.67 1.19
N PRO A 65 10.86 -6.33 2.12
CA PRO A 65 10.98 -5.86 3.49
C PRO A 65 11.43 -4.39 3.56
N HIS A 66 10.89 -3.62 4.48
CA HIS A 66 11.17 -2.18 4.52
C HIS A 66 12.67 -1.85 4.61
N GLY A 67 13.46 -2.70 5.26
CA GLY A 67 14.92 -2.53 5.35
C GLY A 67 15.68 -2.77 4.05
N ARG A 68 15.03 -3.35 3.04
CA ARG A 68 15.61 -3.65 1.72
C ARG A 68 15.14 -2.69 0.63
N ILE A 69 14.41 -1.67 0.98
CA ILE A 69 14.00 -0.63 0.03
C ILE A 69 15.21 0.28 -0.22
N ASN A 70 15.77 0.18 -1.41
CA ASN A 70 16.92 0.96 -1.86
C ASN A 70 16.87 1.13 -3.39
N GLU A 71 17.73 1.97 -3.94
CA GLU A 71 17.76 2.24 -5.38
C GLU A 71 17.97 0.98 -6.21
N ARG A 72 18.85 0.10 -5.76
CA ARG A 72 19.16 -1.14 -6.47
C ARG A 72 17.93 -2.03 -6.62
N ASN A 73 17.18 -2.22 -5.55
CA ASN A 73 15.98 -3.07 -5.55
C ASN A 73 14.81 -2.43 -6.28
N LEU A 74 14.85 -1.12 -6.52
CA LEU A 74 13.81 -0.39 -7.25
C LEU A 74 14.19 -0.06 -8.68
N ALA A 75 15.39 -0.44 -9.12
CA ALA A 75 15.95 -0.03 -10.43
C ALA A 75 15.12 -0.50 -11.63
N ALA A 76 14.40 -1.62 -11.49
CA ALA A 76 13.56 -2.17 -12.56
C ALA A 76 12.25 -1.39 -12.78
N TYR A 77 11.89 -0.52 -11.84
CA TYR A 77 10.62 0.22 -11.90
C TYR A 77 10.84 1.62 -12.48
N ARG A 78 9.86 2.07 -13.27
CA ARG A 78 9.87 3.41 -13.83
C ARG A 78 9.88 4.47 -12.72
N PRO A 79 10.51 5.65 -12.96
CA PRO A 79 10.57 6.71 -11.94
C PRO A 79 9.20 7.21 -11.45
N ASP A 80 8.17 7.14 -12.31
CA ASP A 80 6.82 7.60 -12.00
C ASP A 80 5.91 6.51 -11.40
N THR A 81 6.44 5.31 -11.13
CA THR A 81 5.69 4.22 -10.54
C THR A 81 5.14 4.62 -9.17
N LEU A 82 3.84 4.40 -8.96
CA LEU A 82 3.22 4.51 -7.64
C LEU A 82 3.39 3.18 -6.90
N PHE A 83 3.98 3.25 -5.72
CA PHE A 83 4.04 2.11 -4.80
C PHE A 83 2.94 2.23 -3.75
N VAL A 84 2.28 1.12 -3.48
CA VAL A 84 1.39 0.99 -2.34
C VAL A 84 2.02 -0.01 -1.38
N VAL A 85 2.21 0.38 -0.13
CA VAL A 85 2.89 -0.44 0.88
C VAL A 85 1.91 -0.88 1.96
N TYR A 86 2.12 -2.08 2.50
CA TYR A 86 1.33 -2.54 3.66
C TYR A 86 2.19 -3.41 4.59
N CYS A 87 1.79 -3.40 5.85
CA CYS A 87 2.36 -4.23 6.91
C CYS A 87 1.29 -5.17 7.49
N SER A 88 1.48 -5.65 8.70
CA SER A 88 0.55 -6.60 9.31
C SER A 88 -0.80 -5.96 9.65
N GLY A 89 -0.81 -4.80 10.26
CA GLY A 89 -2.05 -4.15 10.69
C GLY A 89 -1.80 -2.80 11.36
N PRO A 90 -2.83 -2.25 12.05
CA PRO A 90 -2.75 -0.91 12.64
C PRO A 90 -1.66 -0.73 13.70
N HIS A 91 -1.19 -1.82 14.29
CA HIS A 91 -0.17 -1.79 15.35
C HIS A 91 1.27 -1.83 14.82
N CYS A 92 1.44 -1.95 13.52
CA CYS A 92 2.75 -2.09 12.89
C CYS A 92 3.10 -0.81 12.12
N ASN A 93 4.26 -0.24 12.41
CA ASN A 93 4.76 0.94 11.68
C ASN A 93 5.66 0.60 10.49
N GLY A 94 5.74 -0.67 10.10
CA GLY A 94 6.58 -1.11 8.98
C GLY A 94 6.21 -0.45 7.66
N ALA A 95 4.91 -0.26 7.41
CA ALA A 95 4.43 0.44 6.22
C ALA A 95 4.83 1.92 6.22
N ASP A 96 4.77 2.58 7.37
CA ASP A 96 5.20 3.98 7.49
C ASP A 96 6.71 4.12 7.24
N ARG A 97 7.51 3.19 7.77
CA ARG A 97 8.96 3.15 7.52
C ARG A 97 9.28 2.91 6.05
N ALA A 98 8.58 2.00 5.41
CA ALA A 98 8.72 1.72 3.98
C ALA A 98 8.34 2.94 3.14
N ALA A 99 7.22 3.58 3.46
CA ALA A 99 6.77 4.78 2.77
C ALA A 99 7.79 5.91 2.88
N ALA A 100 8.36 6.13 4.07
CA ALA A 100 9.40 7.12 4.28
C ALA A 100 10.65 6.83 3.44
N ARG A 101 11.08 5.57 3.35
CA ARG A 101 12.23 5.18 2.53
C ARG A 101 11.98 5.41 1.05
N LEU A 102 10.80 5.02 0.54
CA LEU A 102 10.41 5.25 -0.85
C LEU A 102 10.38 6.75 -1.17
N ALA A 103 9.79 7.55 -0.28
CA ALA A 103 9.72 9.00 -0.47
C ALA A 103 11.11 9.65 -0.50
N ARG A 104 12.06 9.23 0.37
CA ARG A 104 13.44 9.72 0.33
C ARG A 104 14.14 9.41 -0.99
N LEU A 105 13.77 8.30 -1.62
CA LEU A 105 14.30 7.91 -2.93
C LEU A 105 13.55 8.57 -4.09
N GLY A 106 12.67 9.53 -3.80
CA GLY A 106 11.90 10.25 -4.82
C GLY A 106 10.75 9.46 -5.42
N ARG A 107 10.34 8.36 -4.77
CA ARG A 107 9.27 7.51 -5.27
C ARG A 107 7.91 7.94 -4.74
N LYS A 108 6.89 7.84 -5.59
CA LYS A 108 5.50 8.05 -5.20
C LYS A 108 5.03 6.86 -4.37
N VAL A 109 4.37 7.13 -3.26
CA VAL A 109 3.95 6.08 -2.34
C VAL A 109 2.64 6.44 -1.66
N LYS A 110 1.81 5.41 -1.43
CA LYS A 110 0.68 5.45 -0.50
C LYS A 110 0.76 4.23 0.42
N LYS A 111 0.24 4.39 1.62
CA LYS A 111 0.10 3.27 2.56
C LYS A 111 -1.31 2.69 2.45
N MET A 112 -1.43 1.37 2.36
CA MET A 112 -2.72 0.68 2.53
C MET A 112 -2.98 0.51 4.03
N ILE A 113 -3.91 1.29 4.55
CA ILE A 113 -4.31 1.18 5.96
C ILE A 113 -4.98 -0.16 6.22
N GLY A 114 -4.86 -0.64 7.45
CA GLY A 114 -5.39 -1.95 7.85
C GLY A 114 -4.43 -3.11 7.63
N GLY A 115 -3.60 -3.06 6.59
CA GLY A 115 -2.63 -4.11 6.29
C GLY A 115 -3.23 -5.48 6.03
N ALA A 116 -2.46 -6.53 6.27
CA ALA A 116 -2.91 -7.91 6.06
C ALA A 116 -4.09 -8.27 6.98
N GLU A 117 -4.10 -7.76 8.20
CA GLU A 117 -5.23 -7.97 9.13
C GLU A 117 -6.51 -7.31 8.62
N GLY A 118 -6.42 -6.07 8.16
CA GLY A 118 -7.56 -5.36 7.56
C GLY A 118 -8.08 -6.06 6.31
N TRP A 119 -7.20 -6.62 5.50
CA TRP A 119 -7.57 -7.41 4.33
C TRP A 119 -8.46 -8.60 4.71
N LYS A 120 -8.07 -9.33 5.75
CA LYS A 120 -8.87 -10.45 6.27
C LYS A 120 -10.20 -9.99 6.87
N VAL A 121 -10.19 -8.88 7.60
CA VAL A 121 -11.41 -8.32 8.21
C VAL A 121 -12.47 -7.97 7.16
N GLU A 122 -12.02 -7.48 5.99
CA GLU A 122 -12.92 -7.21 4.86
C GLU A 122 -13.41 -8.49 4.17
N GLY A 123 -12.93 -9.66 4.57
CA GLY A 123 -13.32 -10.93 3.98
C GLY A 123 -12.55 -11.32 2.73
N PHE A 124 -11.47 -10.61 2.42
CA PHE A 124 -10.64 -10.89 1.26
C PHE A 124 -9.61 -11.98 1.56
N ALA A 125 -9.39 -12.88 0.59
CA ALA A 125 -8.47 -14.00 0.75
C ALA A 125 -7.01 -13.57 0.63
N LEU A 126 -6.14 -14.20 1.45
CA LEU A 126 -4.70 -14.10 1.34
C LEU A 126 -4.16 -15.33 0.60
N GLU A 127 -3.05 -15.16 -0.10
CA GLU A 127 -2.29 -16.25 -0.69
C GLU A 127 -1.13 -16.65 0.21
N LYS A 128 -0.82 -17.95 0.24
CA LYS A 128 0.32 -18.52 0.96
C LYS A 128 1.41 -18.89 -0.02
N GLY A 129 2.65 -18.89 0.45
CA GLY A 129 3.79 -19.36 -0.29
C GLY A 129 4.77 -18.28 -0.70
N ALA A 130 5.78 -18.69 -1.46
CA ALA A 130 6.86 -17.83 -1.88
C ALA A 130 6.43 -16.79 -2.92
N GLU A 131 7.23 -15.74 -3.03
CA GLU A 131 7.03 -14.67 -4.02
C GLU A 131 7.07 -15.23 -5.46
N VAL A 132 6.18 -14.70 -6.31
CA VAL A 132 6.21 -14.96 -7.75
C VAL A 132 7.49 -14.35 -8.35
N PRO A 133 8.15 -15.02 -9.33
CA PRO A 133 9.37 -14.50 -9.95
C PRO A 133 9.20 -13.07 -10.47
N ARG A 134 10.20 -12.24 -10.20
CA ARG A 134 10.16 -10.79 -10.51
C ARG A 134 9.95 -10.49 -12.00
N ASP A 135 10.44 -11.34 -12.88
CA ASP A 135 10.31 -11.15 -14.34
C ASP A 135 8.85 -11.16 -14.79
N SER A 136 8.03 -12.00 -14.18
CA SER A 136 6.59 -12.05 -14.48
C SER A 136 5.85 -10.82 -13.95
N VAL A 137 6.41 -10.15 -12.95
CA VAL A 137 5.76 -9.04 -12.26
C VAL A 137 6.23 -7.69 -12.78
N ALA A 138 7.47 -7.59 -13.25
CA ALA A 138 7.98 -6.37 -13.86
C ALA A 138 7.16 -5.96 -15.10
N SER A 139 6.63 -6.92 -15.84
CA SER A 139 5.74 -6.65 -16.98
C SER A 139 4.39 -6.07 -16.56
N VAL A 140 3.91 -6.39 -15.37
CA VAL A 140 2.65 -5.86 -14.82
C VAL A 140 2.82 -4.41 -14.37
N SER A 141 4.00 -4.05 -13.84
CA SER A 141 4.27 -2.69 -13.38
C SER A 141 4.29 -1.65 -14.53
N GLY A 142 4.38 -2.11 -15.78
CA GLY A 142 4.27 -1.25 -16.96
C GLY A 142 2.84 -0.91 -17.36
N LEU A 143 1.85 -1.58 -16.78
CA LEU A 143 0.43 -1.33 -17.04
C LEU A 143 -0.07 -0.24 -16.10
N VAL A 144 -0.08 1.00 -16.59
CA VAL A 144 -0.54 2.15 -15.80
C VAL A 144 -1.99 2.42 -16.15
N SER A 145 -2.89 2.09 -15.24
CA SER A 145 -4.28 2.55 -15.28
C SER A 145 -4.58 3.35 -14.01
N PRO A 146 -5.47 4.35 -14.09
CA PRO A 146 -5.89 5.06 -12.89
C PRO A 146 -6.51 4.10 -11.89
N ILE A 147 -6.23 4.31 -10.61
CA ILE A 147 -6.90 3.59 -9.54
C ILE A 147 -8.38 3.97 -9.60
N GLN A 148 -9.24 2.97 -9.66
CA GLN A 148 -10.67 3.20 -9.63
C GLN A 148 -11.10 3.64 -8.24
N GLY A 149 -11.97 4.61 -8.17
CA GLY A 149 -12.46 5.12 -6.91
C GLY A 149 -13.28 4.10 -6.14
N HIS A 150 -13.53 4.43 -4.89
CA HIS A 150 -14.36 3.64 -4.00
C HIS A 150 -15.77 3.52 -4.59
N PRO A 151 -16.37 2.32 -4.59
CA PRO A 151 -17.75 2.15 -5.05
C PRO A 151 -18.78 2.84 -4.16
#